data_e30044b6afcf300365a4f8a969a61930
#
_entry.id   e30044b6afcf300365a4f8a969a61930
#
_cell.length_a   1.000
_cell.length_b   1.000
_cell.length_c   1.000
_cell.angle_alpha   90.00
_cell.angle_beta   90.00
_cell.angle_gamma   90.00
#
_symmetry.space_group_name_H-M   'P 1'
#
loop_
_entity.id
_entity.type
_entity.pdbx_description
1 polymer ?
#
loop_
_entity_poly.entity_id
_entity_poly.type
_entity_poly.pdbx_seq_one_letter_code
_entity_poly.pdbx_strand_id
1 'polypeptide(L)'
;MKFKIAFAIYLIVCLLYYTLPVFGPVSLRHILTLIMLVWCIFEQGFIFDKFLKWFCVFLFFSAIGSIVTGYASVFFSRLLGTYLAAFVIYMSTKVVIKKYNGGRWVLSVVLIVAVLNALTAIGQFYGNPIATFLLQLLRVDMSEEMMEFYENTEDFHGRYVGGLLGIVTSGYFLSGACVLALYNAKKKISVYNWLLFAVLFFALFLVQERSGLGAAILGAFLYIMVNTVNSKNAIFRLVFVFVIAIVVISRYGGGLVDWREMRYSTVGFEDVGRANLSMKGWHYFLDNLMGGIDGFHAAGNRDPHTVFVNVFLYGGMFGGLVALGIIFSQLRKVLQILYESFRKKNHSLMLNVYNVAFFCYILNSFFHNASLVSGDVMTFLLFGGVNVLLEMEKAESCSQIEIDDNLSNNINSINPIVE
;
A
#
# COMPACT_ATOMS: atom_id res chain seq x y z
N MET A 1 -17.47 17.92 6.25
CA MET A 1 -17.96 16.55 6.60
C MET A 1 -18.34 15.71 5.38
N LYS A 2 -19.14 16.23 4.44
CA LYS A 2 -19.59 15.51 3.23
C LYS A 2 -18.44 14.93 2.39
N PHE A 3 -17.36 15.70 2.13
CA PHE A 3 -16.19 15.24 1.39
C PHE A 3 -15.50 14.04 2.03
N LYS A 4 -15.33 14.04 3.36
CA LYS A 4 -14.72 12.90 4.09
C LYS A 4 -15.53 11.61 3.91
N ILE A 5 -16.86 11.69 3.99
CA ILE A 5 -17.75 10.52 3.83
C ILE A 5 -17.66 10.00 2.38
N ALA A 6 -17.76 10.90 1.38
CA ALA A 6 -17.62 10.51 -0.03
C ALA A 6 -16.26 9.86 -0.31
N PHE A 7 -15.20 10.43 0.25
CA PHE A 7 -13.87 9.84 0.13
C PHE A 7 -13.78 8.46 0.80
N ALA A 8 -14.44 8.23 1.96
CA ALA A 8 -14.46 6.90 2.57
C ALA A 8 -15.10 5.86 1.65
N ILE A 9 -16.28 6.18 1.12
CA ILE A 9 -16.99 5.28 0.20
C ILE A 9 -16.11 4.99 -1.02
N TYR A 10 -15.54 6.02 -1.61
CA TYR A 10 -14.65 5.90 -2.76
C TYR A 10 -13.41 5.06 -2.44
N LEU A 11 -12.77 5.32 -1.29
CA LEU A 11 -11.59 4.57 -0.84
C LEU A 11 -11.90 3.09 -0.63
N ILE A 12 -13.03 2.76 -0.01
CA ILE A 12 -13.47 1.37 0.18
C ILE A 12 -13.66 0.69 -1.18
N VAL A 13 -14.36 1.34 -2.11
CA VAL A 13 -14.58 0.80 -3.46
C VAL A 13 -13.25 0.56 -4.20
N CYS A 14 -12.30 1.50 -4.08
CA CYS A 14 -10.98 1.36 -4.70
C CYS A 14 -10.13 0.28 -4.04
N LEU A 15 -10.12 0.20 -2.71
CA LEU A 15 -9.34 -0.80 -1.96
C LEU A 15 -9.86 -2.21 -2.17
N LEU A 16 -11.18 -2.38 -2.28
CA LEU A 16 -11.79 -3.68 -2.57
C LEU A 16 -11.74 -4.06 -4.05
N TYR A 17 -11.21 -3.18 -4.90
CA TYR A 17 -11.24 -3.37 -6.37
C TYR A 17 -12.63 -3.71 -6.90
N TYR A 18 -13.65 -3.08 -6.30
CA TYR A 18 -15.04 -3.36 -6.64
C TYR A 18 -15.36 -2.85 -8.05
N THR A 19 -15.69 -3.77 -8.94
CA THR A 19 -15.86 -3.52 -10.37
C THR A 19 -17.31 -3.64 -10.83
N LEU A 20 -18.29 -3.37 -9.93
CA LEU A 20 -19.70 -3.44 -10.32
C LEU A 20 -19.94 -2.68 -11.63
N PRO A 21 -20.30 -3.38 -12.72
CA PRO A 21 -20.59 -2.75 -14.00
C PRO A 21 -21.87 -1.90 -13.87
N VAL A 22 -21.82 -0.68 -14.38
CA VAL A 22 -22.97 0.22 -14.38
C VAL A 22 -23.48 0.42 -15.82
N PHE A 23 -22.56 0.66 -16.76
CA PHE A 23 -22.89 0.81 -18.19
C PHE A 23 -21.76 0.20 -19.05
N GLY A 24 -21.95 -0.99 -19.60
CA GLY A 24 -20.94 -1.65 -20.41
C GLY A 24 -19.58 -1.75 -19.65
N PRO A 25 -18.47 -1.26 -20.21
CA PRO A 25 -17.15 -1.34 -19.56
C PRO A 25 -16.97 -0.34 -18.39
N VAL A 26 -17.96 0.54 -18.13
CA VAL A 26 -17.88 1.57 -17.09
C VAL A 26 -18.36 0.99 -15.77
N SER A 27 -17.45 0.83 -14.81
CA SER A 27 -17.75 0.36 -13.45
C SER A 27 -18.08 1.51 -12.51
N LEU A 28 -18.70 1.20 -11.36
CA LEU A 28 -18.95 2.13 -10.27
C LEU A 28 -17.68 2.88 -9.84
N ARG A 29 -16.54 2.20 -9.85
CA ARG A 29 -15.23 2.81 -9.53
C ARG A 29 -14.89 3.96 -10.48
N HIS A 30 -15.12 3.82 -11.79
CA HIS A 30 -14.86 4.89 -12.77
C HIS A 30 -15.71 6.13 -12.49
N ILE A 31 -17.02 5.95 -12.22
CA ILE A 31 -17.94 7.03 -11.92
C ILE A 31 -17.51 7.76 -10.64
N LEU A 32 -17.25 7.01 -9.57
CA LEU A 32 -16.80 7.61 -8.31
C LEU A 32 -15.46 8.32 -8.46
N THR A 33 -14.55 7.79 -9.28
CA THR A 33 -13.26 8.43 -9.56
C THR A 33 -13.45 9.79 -10.20
N LEU A 34 -14.32 9.91 -11.20
CA LEU A 34 -14.61 11.20 -11.84
C LEU A 34 -15.29 12.19 -10.88
N ILE A 35 -16.26 11.73 -10.10
CA ILE A 35 -16.92 12.57 -9.08
C ILE A 35 -15.89 13.07 -8.07
N MET A 36 -15.04 12.22 -7.56
CA MET A 36 -14.02 12.59 -6.58
C MET A 36 -12.94 13.48 -7.17
N LEU A 37 -12.57 13.30 -8.44
CA LEU A 37 -11.64 14.19 -9.15
C LEU A 37 -12.17 15.61 -9.20
N VAL A 38 -13.41 15.76 -9.68
CA VAL A 38 -14.08 17.07 -9.78
C VAL A 38 -14.17 17.70 -8.39
N TRP A 39 -14.58 16.93 -7.39
CA TRP A 39 -14.71 17.45 -6.03
C TRP A 39 -13.35 17.84 -5.42
N CYS A 40 -12.28 17.08 -5.66
CA CYS A 40 -10.93 17.47 -5.23
C CYS A 40 -10.49 18.80 -5.85
N ILE A 41 -10.78 19.01 -7.13
CA ILE A 41 -10.46 20.27 -7.84
C ILE A 41 -11.19 21.44 -7.19
N PHE A 42 -12.46 21.28 -6.85
CA PHE A 42 -13.22 22.32 -6.14
C PHE A 42 -12.72 22.59 -4.72
N GLU A 43 -12.24 21.57 -4.01
CA GLU A 43 -11.79 21.73 -2.64
C GLU A 43 -10.40 22.38 -2.50
N GLN A 44 -9.51 22.16 -3.43
CA GLN A 44 -8.08 22.54 -3.29
C GLN A 44 -7.49 23.18 -4.54
N GLY A 45 -8.23 23.21 -5.66
CA GLY A 45 -7.66 23.50 -6.96
C GLY A 45 -6.84 22.34 -7.52
N PHE A 46 -6.37 22.49 -8.74
CA PHE A 46 -5.55 21.48 -9.41
C PHE A 46 -4.07 21.66 -9.00
N ILE A 47 -3.64 20.99 -7.94
CA ILE A 47 -2.24 21.07 -7.49
C ILE A 47 -1.42 19.97 -8.14
N PHE A 48 -0.57 20.36 -9.07
CA PHE A 48 0.44 19.52 -9.69
C PHE A 48 1.74 19.61 -8.90
N ASP A 49 1.92 18.75 -7.92
CA ASP A 49 3.17 18.68 -7.18
C ASP A 49 4.28 17.95 -7.99
N LYS A 50 5.52 17.99 -7.46
CA LYS A 50 6.67 17.42 -8.15
C LYS A 50 6.50 15.93 -8.47
N PHE A 51 5.83 15.18 -7.59
CA PHE A 51 5.57 13.75 -7.81
C PHE A 51 4.66 13.54 -9.01
N LEU A 52 3.51 14.22 -9.03
CA LEU A 52 2.52 14.09 -10.10
C LEU A 52 3.12 14.48 -11.46
N LYS A 53 3.97 15.51 -11.50
CA LYS A 53 4.68 15.89 -12.74
C LYS A 53 5.51 14.73 -13.28
N TRP A 54 6.35 14.13 -12.44
CA TRP A 54 7.19 13.01 -12.86
C TRP A 54 6.39 11.75 -13.16
N PHE A 55 5.31 11.52 -12.44
CA PHE A 55 4.41 10.40 -12.73
C PHE A 55 3.70 10.57 -14.08
N CYS A 56 3.29 11.79 -14.46
CA CYS A 56 2.77 12.07 -15.80
C CYS A 56 3.82 11.84 -16.89
N VAL A 57 5.09 12.18 -16.65
CA VAL A 57 6.18 11.86 -17.58
C VAL A 57 6.33 10.34 -17.76
N PHE A 58 6.25 9.57 -16.67
CA PHE A 58 6.21 8.11 -16.73
C PHE A 58 5.03 7.60 -17.57
N LEU A 59 3.81 8.11 -17.32
CA LEU A 59 2.61 7.71 -18.06
C LEU A 59 2.72 8.07 -19.54
N PHE A 60 3.33 9.19 -19.89
CA PHE A 60 3.57 9.57 -21.28
C PHE A 60 4.44 8.55 -22.01
N PHE A 61 5.55 8.13 -21.42
CA PHE A 61 6.39 7.09 -22.02
C PHE A 61 5.70 5.72 -22.06
N SER A 62 4.91 5.39 -21.04
CA SER A 62 4.08 4.17 -21.02
C SER A 62 3.04 4.16 -22.17
N ALA A 63 2.44 5.34 -22.45
CA ALA A 63 1.53 5.49 -23.58
C ALA A 63 2.24 5.25 -24.91
N ILE A 64 3.43 5.84 -25.12
CA ILE A 64 4.23 5.64 -26.33
C ILE A 64 4.53 4.15 -26.52
N GLY A 65 4.99 3.46 -25.48
CA GLY A 65 5.27 2.03 -25.54
C GLY A 65 4.06 1.20 -25.97
N SER A 66 2.89 1.49 -25.38
CA SER A 66 1.65 0.77 -25.75
C SER A 66 1.14 1.12 -27.14
N ILE A 67 1.35 2.34 -27.62
CA ILE A 67 1.02 2.73 -29.01
C ILE A 67 1.92 2.00 -30.00
N VAL A 68 3.23 2.00 -29.76
CA VAL A 68 4.22 1.36 -30.63
C VAL A 68 4.00 -0.16 -30.73
N THR A 69 3.59 -0.79 -29.63
CA THR A 69 3.29 -2.22 -29.59
C THR A 69 1.88 -2.58 -30.07
N GLY A 70 1.06 -1.59 -30.46
CA GLY A 70 -0.30 -1.81 -31.00
C GLY A 70 -1.39 -2.00 -29.95
N TYR A 71 -1.12 -1.74 -28.68
CA TYR A 71 -2.05 -1.93 -27.55
C TYR A 71 -2.56 -0.61 -26.92
N ALA A 72 -2.68 0.44 -27.71
CA ALA A 72 -3.11 1.76 -27.22
C ALA A 72 -4.46 1.73 -26.46
N SER A 73 -5.45 0.96 -26.96
CA SER A 73 -6.76 0.84 -26.32
C SER A 73 -6.68 0.25 -24.90
N VAL A 74 -5.81 -0.75 -24.70
CA VAL A 74 -5.58 -1.39 -23.39
C VAL A 74 -4.94 -0.40 -22.44
N PHE A 75 -3.96 0.37 -22.91
CA PHE A 75 -3.35 1.45 -22.11
C PHE A 75 -4.37 2.50 -21.67
N PHE A 76 -5.24 2.97 -22.58
CA PHE A 76 -6.26 3.96 -22.23
C PHE A 76 -7.28 3.41 -21.23
N SER A 77 -7.67 2.14 -21.34
CA SER A 77 -8.50 1.48 -20.35
C SER A 77 -7.83 1.44 -18.98
N ARG A 78 -6.55 1.09 -18.93
CA ARG A 78 -5.76 1.09 -17.69
C ARG A 78 -5.55 2.50 -17.14
N LEU A 79 -5.33 3.50 -18.00
CA LEU A 79 -5.21 4.90 -17.60
C LEU A 79 -6.45 5.38 -16.86
N LEU A 80 -7.64 5.12 -17.42
CA LEU A 80 -8.91 5.53 -16.82
C LEU A 80 -9.29 4.67 -15.61
N GLY A 81 -9.09 3.36 -15.70
CA GLY A 81 -9.53 2.41 -14.67
C GLY A 81 -8.60 2.35 -13.45
N THR A 82 -7.30 2.53 -13.64
CA THR A 82 -6.30 2.26 -12.59
C THR A 82 -5.51 3.52 -12.23
N TYR A 83 -4.83 4.14 -13.17
CA TYR A 83 -3.96 5.27 -12.87
C TYR A 83 -4.73 6.53 -12.44
N LEU A 84 -5.87 6.81 -13.07
CA LEU A 84 -6.71 7.93 -12.66
C LEU A 84 -7.26 7.73 -11.24
N ALA A 85 -7.68 6.50 -10.89
CA ALA A 85 -8.11 6.18 -9.54
C ALA A 85 -6.98 6.38 -8.52
N ALA A 86 -5.78 5.87 -8.79
CA ALA A 86 -4.61 6.05 -7.95
C ALA A 86 -4.25 7.53 -7.76
N PHE A 87 -4.28 8.31 -8.84
CA PHE A 87 -4.08 9.75 -8.81
C PHE A 87 -5.10 10.48 -7.92
N VAL A 88 -6.39 10.16 -8.09
CA VAL A 88 -7.47 10.76 -7.28
C VAL A 88 -7.36 10.37 -5.81
N ILE A 89 -6.97 9.13 -5.51
CA ILE A 89 -6.68 8.70 -4.12
C ILE A 89 -5.54 9.53 -3.51
N TYR A 90 -4.45 9.74 -4.26
CA TYR A 90 -3.34 10.58 -3.80
C TYR A 90 -3.80 11.99 -3.46
N MET A 91 -4.51 12.64 -4.39
CA MET A 91 -5.02 14.01 -4.19
C MET A 91 -6.03 14.08 -3.04
N SER A 92 -7.03 13.20 -3.02
CA SER A 92 -8.07 13.17 -1.98
C SER A 92 -7.50 12.93 -0.60
N THR A 93 -6.49 12.06 -0.48
CA THR A 93 -5.78 11.82 0.78
C THR A 93 -5.12 13.10 1.29
N LYS A 94 -4.44 13.86 0.41
CA LYS A 94 -3.85 15.16 0.77
C LYS A 94 -4.91 16.15 1.23
N VAL A 95 -6.05 16.25 0.52
CA VAL A 95 -7.17 17.13 0.91
C VAL A 95 -7.70 16.74 2.29
N VAL A 96 -8.01 15.46 2.50
CA VAL A 96 -8.61 14.99 3.75
C VAL A 96 -7.66 15.21 4.94
N ILE A 97 -6.38 14.96 4.78
CA ILE A 97 -5.40 15.15 5.87
C ILE A 97 -5.18 16.64 6.12
N LYS A 98 -4.89 17.43 5.09
CA LYS A 98 -4.51 18.84 5.24
C LYS A 98 -5.70 19.73 5.65
N LYS A 99 -6.83 19.64 4.93
CA LYS A 99 -7.97 20.54 5.14
C LYS A 99 -8.87 20.09 6.28
N TYR A 100 -8.98 18.79 6.51
CA TYR A 100 -9.93 18.23 7.47
C TYR A 100 -9.28 17.55 8.67
N ASN A 101 -7.96 17.63 8.81
CA ASN A 101 -7.18 16.94 9.85
C ASN A 101 -7.56 15.44 9.97
N GLY A 102 -7.78 14.81 8.81
CA GLY A 102 -8.42 13.49 8.70
C GLY A 102 -7.46 12.30 8.71
N GLY A 103 -6.17 12.46 9.08
CA GLY A 103 -5.19 11.38 9.02
C GLY A 103 -5.62 10.11 9.77
N ARG A 104 -6.13 10.28 11.01
CA ARG A 104 -6.66 9.16 11.81
C ARG A 104 -7.88 8.51 11.18
N TRP A 105 -8.72 9.32 10.57
CA TRP A 105 -9.94 8.85 9.95
C TRP A 105 -9.65 8.02 8.69
N VAL A 106 -8.71 8.45 7.84
CA VAL A 106 -8.22 7.66 6.70
C VAL A 106 -7.67 6.31 7.18
N LEU A 107 -6.81 6.35 8.22
CA LEU A 107 -6.27 5.15 8.84
C LEU A 107 -7.39 4.20 9.32
N SER A 108 -8.44 4.73 9.95
CA SER A 108 -9.57 3.91 10.41
C SER A 108 -10.32 3.26 9.26
N VAL A 109 -10.53 3.96 8.14
CA VAL A 109 -11.18 3.39 6.94
C VAL A 109 -10.34 2.25 6.38
N VAL A 110 -9.02 2.45 6.26
CA VAL A 110 -8.10 1.39 5.79
C VAL A 110 -8.13 0.18 6.72
N LEU A 111 -8.14 0.39 8.04
CA LEU A 111 -8.18 -0.71 9.01
C LEU A 111 -9.50 -1.47 8.99
N ILE A 112 -10.64 -0.80 8.75
CA ILE A 112 -11.93 -1.49 8.57
C ILE A 112 -11.87 -2.44 7.37
N VAL A 113 -11.37 -1.97 6.22
CA VAL A 113 -11.20 -2.82 5.03
C VAL A 113 -10.21 -3.96 5.31
N ALA A 114 -9.13 -3.68 6.03
CA ALA A 114 -8.14 -4.69 6.40
C ALA A 114 -8.73 -5.78 7.30
N VAL A 115 -9.56 -5.41 8.27
CA VAL A 115 -10.24 -6.38 9.14
C VAL A 115 -11.23 -7.23 8.35
N LEU A 116 -12.02 -6.63 7.48
CA LEU A 116 -12.93 -7.38 6.61
C LEU A 116 -12.18 -8.37 5.73
N ASN A 117 -11.09 -7.92 5.11
CA ASN A 117 -10.22 -8.79 4.30
C ASN A 117 -9.60 -9.92 5.13
N ALA A 118 -9.12 -9.62 6.34
CA ALA A 118 -8.53 -10.58 7.25
C ALA A 118 -9.54 -11.64 7.72
N LEU A 119 -10.73 -11.21 8.12
CA LEU A 119 -11.80 -12.14 8.55
C LEU A 119 -12.26 -13.03 7.40
N THR A 120 -12.32 -12.50 6.18
CA THR A 120 -12.64 -13.30 5.00
C THR A 120 -11.53 -14.32 4.71
N ALA A 121 -10.25 -13.94 4.77
CA ALA A 121 -9.14 -14.88 4.59
C ALA A 121 -9.15 -16.00 5.66
N ILE A 122 -9.37 -15.64 6.92
CA ILE A 122 -9.51 -16.62 8.01
C ILE A 122 -10.73 -17.53 7.74
N GLY A 123 -11.87 -16.96 7.37
CA GLY A 123 -13.06 -17.74 7.04
C GLY A 123 -12.86 -18.71 5.88
N GLN A 124 -12.19 -18.26 4.81
CA GLN A 124 -11.83 -19.13 3.67
C GLN A 124 -10.95 -20.29 4.10
N PHE A 125 -9.93 -20.02 4.92
CA PHE A 125 -9.02 -21.05 5.41
C PHE A 125 -9.76 -22.17 6.18
N TYR A 126 -10.80 -21.81 6.94
CA TYR A 126 -11.61 -22.79 7.69
C TYR A 126 -12.85 -23.26 6.91
N GLY A 127 -12.97 -22.94 5.63
CA GLY A 127 -14.10 -23.38 4.81
C GLY A 127 -15.45 -22.76 5.20
N ASN A 128 -15.44 -21.53 5.75
CA ASN A 128 -16.68 -20.86 6.17
C ASN A 128 -17.46 -20.35 4.93
N PRO A 129 -18.73 -20.78 4.71
CA PRO A 129 -19.51 -20.40 3.54
C PRO A 129 -19.80 -18.89 3.45
N ILE A 130 -19.81 -18.18 4.58
CA ILE A 130 -19.98 -16.71 4.58
C ILE A 130 -18.80 -16.02 3.88
N ALA A 131 -17.57 -16.54 4.06
CA ALA A 131 -16.39 -15.98 3.42
C ALA A 131 -16.44 -16.13 1.89
N THR A 132 -16.88 -17.30 1.39
CA THR A 132 -17.12 -17.55 -0.03
C THR A 132 -18.24 -16.66 -0.56
N PHE A 133 -19.36 -16.55 0.15
CA PHE A 133 -20.45 -15.65 -0.23
C PHE A 133 -20.02 -14.19 -0.34
N LEU A 134 -19.21 -13.67 0.61
CA LEU A 134 -18.68 -12.32 0.56
C LEU A 134 -17.76 -12.11 -0.65
N LEU A 135 -16.96 -13.11 -0.99
CA LEU A 135 -16.10 -13.06 -2.18
C LEU A 135 -16.96 -12.98 -3.45
N GLN A 136 -17.97 -13.84 -3.59
CA GLN A 136 -18.89 -13.87 -4.74
C GLN A 136 -19.64 -12.53 -4.86
N LEU A 137 -20.13 -11.97 -3.76
CA LEU A 137 -20.82 -10.68 -3.75
C LEU A 137 -19.95 -9.52 -4.26
N LEU A 138 -18.66 -9.55 -3.96
CA LEU A 138 -17.73 -8.47 -4.34
C LEU A 138 -17.07 -8.69 -5.71
N ARG A 139 -17.09 -9.92 -6.23
CA ARG A 139 -16.42 -10.32 -7.48
C ARG A 139 -17.42 -10.77 -8.55
N VAL A 140 -18.49 -10.01 -8.71
CA VAL A 140 -19.58 -10.31 -9.66
C VAL A 140 -19.09 -10.53 -11.12
N ASP A 141 -17.97 -9.91 -11.50
CA ASP A 141 -17.42 -9.98 -12.86
C ASP A 141 -16.35 -11.07 -13.03
N MET A 142 -16.10 -11.91 -12.02
CA MET A 142 -15.16 -13.02 -12.18
C MET A 142 -15.78 -14.13 -13.05
N SER A 143 -15.01 -14.63 -14.04
CA SER A 143 -15.39 -15.85 -14.73
C SER A 143 -15.48 -17.02 -13.74
N GLU A 144 -16.31 -18.01 -14.06
CA GLU A 144 -16.42 -19.24 -13.27
C GLU A 144 -15.05 -19.89 -13.02
N GLU A 145 -14.18 -19.92 -14.04
CA GLU A 145 -12.80 -20.41 -13.93
C GLU A 145 -11.95 -19.62 -12.93
N MET A 146 -12.11 -18.29 -12.89
CA MET A 146 -11.41 -17.45 -11.92
C MET A 146 -11.98 -17.63 -10.53
N MET A 147 -13.28 -17.81 -10.38
CA MET A 147 -13.92 -18.14 -9.09
C MET A 147 -13.46 -19.52 -8.61
N GLU A 148 -13.44 -20.51 -9.50
CA GLU A 148 -12.92 -21.85 -9.23
C GLU A 148 -11.43 -21.80 -8.81
N PHE A 149 -10.61 -20.95 -9.42
CA PHE A 149 -9.22 -20.70 -9.00
C PHE A 149 -9.12 -20.12 -7.58
N TYR A 150 -10.09 -19.30 -7.14
CA TYR A 150 -10.14 -18.77 -5.77
C TYR A 150 -10.78 -19.75 -4.77
N GLU A 151 -11.65 -20.65 -5.24
CA GLU A 151 -12.34 -21.66 -4.42
C GLU A 151 -11.59 -22.99 -4.33
N ASN A 152 -11.00 -23.46 -5.45
CA ASN A 152 -10.28 -24.74 -5.58
C ASN A 152 -8.77 -24.53 -5.50
N THR A 153 -8.32 -24.19 -4.33
CA THR A 153 -6.88 -24.07 -4.03
C THR A 153 -6.19 -25.41 -3.77
N GLU A 154 -6.89 -26.53 -3.96
CA GLU A 154 -6.34 -27.87 -3.73
C GLU A 154 -5.22 -28.24 -4.69
N ASP A 155 -5.22 -27.72 -5.93
CA ASP A 155 -4.19 -28.02 -6.95
C ASP A 155 -2.86 -27.30 -6.74
N PHE A 156 -2.79 -26.33 -5.84
CA PHE A 156 -1.56 -25.60 -5.50
C PHE A 156 -1.06 -25.97 -4.10
N HIS A 157 -0.52 -27.16 -3.91
CA HIS A 157 0.28 -27.54 -2.73
C HIS A 157 -0.03 -26.79 -1.41
N GLY A 158 -1.26 -26.82 -0.97
CA GLY A 158 -1.72 -26.17 0.24
C GLY A 158 -2.81 -25.11 0.01
N ARG A 159 -3.70 -24.98 0.99
CA ARG A 159 -4.84 -24.03 0.92
C ARG A 159 -4.37 -22.60 0.85
N TYR A 160 -4.40 -22.01 -0.32
CA TYR A 160 -4.20 -20.58 -0.46
C TYR A 160 -5.50 -19.84 -0.16
N VAL A 161 -5.42 -18.83 0.69
CA VAL A 161 -6.56 -17.94 0.95
C VAL A 161 -6.19 -16.53 0.53
N GLY A 162 -7.01 -15.95 -0.32
CA GLY A 162 -6.79 -14.62 -0.86
C GLY A 162 -7.55 -13.52 -0.14
N GLY A 163 -8.41 -13.84 0.82
CA GLY A 163 -9.35 -12.86 1.38
C GLY A 163 -10.25 -12.28 0.29
N LEU A 164 -10.57 -11.00 0.41
CA LEU A 164 -11.36 -10.24 -0.56
C LEU A 164 -10.52 -9.74 -1.76
N LEU A 165 -9.19 -9.66 -1.62
CA LEU A 165 -8.32 -8.96 -2.56
C LEU A 165 -7.48 -9.89 -3.43
N GLY A 166 -7.56 -11.19 -3.20
CA GLY A 166 -6.65 -12.17 -3.78
C GLY A 166 -5.31 -12.24 -3.04
N ILE A 167 -4.56 -13.33 -3.24
CA ILE A 167 -3.40 -13.71 -2.42
C ILE A 167 -2.34 -12.60 -2.36
N VAL A 168 -1.86 -12.18 -3.51
CA VAL A 168 -0.76 -11.19 -3.59
C VAL A 168 -1.18 -9.84 -3.03
N THR A 169 -2.35 -9.34 -3.45
CA THR A 169 -2.84 -8.03 -3.01
C THR A 169 -3.18 -8.03 -1.52
N SER A 170 -3.76 -9.12 -1.00
CA SER A 170 -4.01 -9.28 0.44
C SER A 170 -2.72 -9.30 1.25
N GLY A 171 -1.68 -9.99 0.78
CA GLY A 171 -0.37 -10.01 1.43
C GLY A 171 0.24 -8.61 1.56
N TYR A 172 0.19 -7.85 0.49
CA TYR A 172 0.60 -6.44 0.48
C TYR A 172 -0.20 -5.58 1.44
N PHE A 173 -1.52 -5.63 1.27
CA PHE A 173 -2.44 -4.79 2.02
C PHE A 173 -2.36 -5.06 3.52
N LEU A 174 -2.39 -6.33 3.92
CA LEU A 174 -2.32 -6.73 5.32
C LEU A 174 -0.96 -6.40 5.94
N SER A 175 0.15 -6.46 5.19
CA SER A 175 1.47 -6.11 5.73
C SER A 175 1.54 -4.65 6.18
N GLY A 176 1.05 -3.71 5.36
CA GLY A 176 0.95 -2.30 5.73
C GLY A 176 -0.08 -2.06 6.84
N ALA A 177 -1.23 -2.73 6.77
CA ALA A 177 -2.30 -2.62 7.76
C ALA A 177 -1.86 -3.09 9.16
N CYS A 178 -1.00 -4.11 9.26
CA CYS A 178 -0.38 -4.53 10.52
C CYS A 178 0.36 -3.38 11.20
N VAL A 179 1.12 -2.60 10.45
CA VAL A 179 1.82 -1.42 10.98
C VAL A 179 0.82 -0.35 11.41
N LEU A 180 -0.17 -0.06 10.56
CA LEU A 180 -1.21 0.93 10.86
C LEU A 180 -2.01 0.57 12.12
N ALA A 181 -2.23 -0.71 12.39
CA ALA A 181 -2.93 -1.19 13.58
C ALA A 181 -2.21 -0.85 14.89
N LEU A 182 -0.89 -0.69 14.87
CA LEU A 182 -0.10 -0.33 16.04
C LEU A 182 -0.20 1.16 16.41
N TYR A 183 -0.80 2.00 15.56
CA TYR A 183 -0.93 3.43 15.81
C TYR A 183 -1.74 3.74 17.07
N ASN A 184 -1.15 4.52 17.96
CA ASN A 184 -1.85 5.11 19.10
C ASN A 184 -1.30 6.52 19.40
N ALA A 185 -2.20 7.50 19.45
CA ALA A 185 -1.85 8.89 19.75
C ALA A 185 -1.16 9.13 21.11
N LYS A 186 -1.30 8.18 22.04
CA LYS A 186 -0.75 8.30 23.41
C LYS A 186 0.68 7.75 23.54
N LYS A 187 1.41 7.50 22.45
CA LYS A 187 2.76 6.89 22.45
C LYS A 187 2.86 5.55 23.20
N LYS A 188 1.72 4.91 23.48
CA LYS A 188 1.63 3.61 24.15
C LYS A 188 0.69 2.71 23.37
N ILE A 189 1.20 1.61 22.85
CA ILE A 189 0.39 0.64 22.12
C ILE A 189 -0.62 0.01 23.12
N SER A 190 -1.90 0.16 22.84
CA SER A 190 -2.98 -0.40 23.67
C SER A 190 -3.14 -1.90 23.44
N VAL A 191 -3.83 -2.59 24.36
CA VAL A 191 -4.21 -4.00 24.19
C VAL A 191 -5.03 -4.18 22.90
N TYR A 192 -5.95 -3.26 22.64
CA TYR A 192 -6.76 -3.28 21.41
C TYR A 192 -5.89 -3.23 20.13
N ASN A 193 -4.87 -2.36 20.10
CA ASN A 193 -3.95 -2.29 18.96
C ASN A 193 -3.17 -3.61 18.77
N TRP A 194 -2.77 -4.26 19.88
CA TRP A 194 -2.10 -5.55 19.81
C TRP A 194 -3.03 -6.67 19.33
N LEU A 195 -4.28 -6.69 19.77
CA LEU A 195 -5.28 -7.66 19.29
C LEU A 195 -5.55 -7.46 17.79
N LEU A 196 -5.73 -6.21 17.37
CA LEU A 196 -5.92 -5.89 15.97
C LEU A 196 -4.72 -6.32 15.12
N PHE A 197 -3.51 -5.99 15.57
CA PHE A 197 -2.27 -6.46 14.93
C PHE A 197 -2.24 -8.00 14.84
N ALA A 198 -2.55 -8.70 15.92
CA ALA A 198 -2.52 -10.15 15.95
C ALA A 198 -3.51 -10.79 14.96
N VAL A 199 -4.73 -10.25 14.85
CA VAL A 199 -5.73 -10.73 13.87
C VAL A 199 -5.26 -10.51 12.44
N LEU A 200 -4.77 -9.30 12.12
CA LEU A 200 -4.27 -8.97 10.78
C LEU A 200 -3.02 -9.79 10.43
N PHE A 201 -2.12 -9.97 11.39
CA PHE A 201 -0.91 -10.76 11.20
C PHE A 201 -1.22 -12.26 11.03
N PHE A 202 -2.18 -12.79 11.78
CA PHE A 202 -2.65 -14.16 11.61
C PHE A 202 -3.26 -14.39 10.23
N ALA A 203 -4.12 -13.48 9.77
CA ALA A 203 -4.65 -13.54 8.41
C ALA A 203 -3.54 -13.48 7.35
N LEU A 204 -2.56 -12.58 7.52
CA LEU A 204 -1.38 -12.47 6.63
C LEU A 204 -0.58 -13.78 6.61
N PHE A 205 -0.45 -14.44 7.75
CA PHE A 205 0.19 -15.74 7.84
C PHE A 205 -0.57 -16.81 7.05
N LEU A 206 -1.91 -16.84 7.12
CA LEU A 206 -2.75 -17.76 6.36
C LEU A 206 -2.73 -17.50 4.85
N VAL A 207 -2.58 -16.24 4.44
CA VAL A 207 -2.38 -15.82 3.03
C VAL A 207 -1.06 -16.37 2.46
N GLN A 208 -0.12 -16.76 3.31
CA GLN A 208 1.17 -17.37 2.95
C GLN A 208 2.08 -16.49 2.06
N GLU A 209 1.96 -15.18 2.19
CA GLU A 209 2.79 -14.22 1.47
C GLU A 209 4.05 -13.89 2.29
N ARG A 210 5.20 -14.49 1.91
CA ARG A 210 6.45 -14.42 2.67
C ARG A 210 7.02 -13.01 2.79
N SER A 211 7.01 -12.26 1.70
CA SER A 211 7.52 -10.89 1.69
C SER A 211 6.65 -9.97 2.54
N GLY A 212 5.33 -10.15 2.50
CA GLY A 212 4.38 -9.44 3.34
C GLY A 212 4.60 -9.70 4.82
N LEU A 213 4.84 -10.96 5.21
CA LEU A 213 5.19 -11.30 6.60
C LEU A 213 6.49 -10.63 7.06
N GLY A 214 7.54 -10.74 6.25
CA GLY A 214 8.83 -10.09 6.55
C GLY A 214 8.68 -8.57 6.68
N ALA A 215 7.94 -7.93 5.77
CA ALA A 215 7.68 -6.51 5.81
C ALA A 215 6.84 -6.10 7.03
N ALA A 216 5.83 -6.88 7.43
CA ALA A 216 5.02 -6.61 8.61
C ALA A 216 5.85 -6.70 9.91
N ILE A 217 6.70 -7.72 10.03
CA ILE A 217 7.61 -7.89 11.20
C ILE A 217 8.58 -6.73 11.29
N LEU A 218 9.28 -6.43 10.19
CA LEU A 218 10.24 -5.33 10.14
C LEU A 218 9.56 -3.98 10.40
N GLY A 219 8.39 -3.74 9.78
CA GLY A 219 7.63 -2.52 9.98
C GLY A 219 7.15 -2.36 11.43
N ALA A 220 6.63 -3.41 12.05
CA ALA A 220 6.23 -3.38 13.45
C ALA A 220 7.43 -3.06 14.37
N PHE A 221 8.57 -3.70 14.13
CA PHE A 221 9.81 -3.43 14.87
C PHE A 221 10.26 -1.98 14.72
N LEU A 222 10.34 -1.47 13.50
CA LEU A 222 10.73 -0.08 13.23
C LEU A 222 9.76 0.91 13.87
N TYR A 223 8.45 0.68 13.75
CA TYR A 223 7.45 1.55 14.35
C TYR A 223 7.57 1.62 15.89
N ILE A 224 7.76 0.45 16.52
CA ILE A 224 7.96 0.37 17.97
C ILE A 224 9.22 1.12 18.40
N MET A 225 10.32 0.92 17.72
CA MET A 225 11.60 1.57 18.01
C MET A 225 11.51 3.09 17.93
N VAL A 226 10.80 3.62 16.96
CA VAL A 226 10.69 5.06 16.73
C VAL A 226 9.69 5.74 17.66
N ASN A 227 8.58 5.07 18.03
CA ASN A 227 7.41 5.75 18.59
C ASN A 227 7.11 5.43 20.06
N THR A 228 7.68 4.38 20.63
CA THR A 228 7.31 4.00 22.00
C THR A 228 8.30 4.54 23.05
N VAL A 229 7.76 5.14 24.13
CA VAL A 229 8.55 5.61 25.26
C VAL A 229 9.29 4.45 25.93
N ASN A 230 8.67 3.27 25.96
CA ASN A 230 9.23 2.04 26.53
C ASN A 230 9.41 0.97 25.45
N SER A 231 10.31 1.25 24.50
CA SER A 231 10.55 0.40 23.33
C SER A 231 10.96 -1.03 23.70
N LYS A 232 11.78 -1.20 24.78
CA LYS A 232 12.21 -2.54 25.23
C LYS A 232 11.02 -3.42 25.61
N ASN A 233 10.08 -2.91 26.41
CA ASN A 233 8.88 -3.67 26.80
C ASN A 233 7.93 -3.92 25.62
N ALA A 234 7.85 -2.99 24.67
CA ALA A 234 7.02 -3.16 23.47
C ALA A 234 7.62 -4.19 22.52
N ILE A 235 8.95 -4.21 22.35
CA ILE A 235 9.66 -5.24 21.59
C ILE A 235 9.51 -6.61 22.26
N PHE A 236 9.66 -6.68 23.59
CA PHE A 236 9.42 -7.93 24.31
C PHE A 236 8.01 -8.48 24.08
N ARG A 237 6.99 -7.62 24.10
CA ARG A 237 5.61 -8.02 23.77
C ARG A 237 5.46 -8.49 22.32
N LEU A 238 6.11 -7.82 21.39
CA LEU A 238 6.12 -8.24 19.98
C LEU A 238 6.72 -9.63 19.84
N VAL A 239 7.91 -9.86 20.42
CA VAL A 239 8.57 -11.18 20.43
C VAL A 239 7.66 -12.21 21.10
N PHE A 240 7.05 -11.87 22.23
CA PHE A 240 6.14 -12.75 22.96
C PHE A 240 4.90 -13.13 22.13
N VAL A 241 4.31 -12.18 21.40
CA VAL A 241 3.19 -12.46 20.47
C VAL A 241 3.64 -13.43 19.37
N PHE A 242 4.83 -13.24 18.79
CA PHE A 242 5.36 -14.18 17.79
C PHE A 242 5.64 -15.56 18.37
N VAL A 243 6.24 -15.64 19.55
CA VAL A 243 6.51 -16.92 20.21
C VAL A 243 5.21 -17.64 20.53
N ILE A 244 4.20 -16.95 21.09
CA ILE A 244 2.88 -17.53 21.32
C ILE A 244 2.26 -18.01 20.01
N ALA A 245 2.28 -17.18 18.96
CA ALA A 245 1.76 -17.57 17.65
C ALA A 245 2.45 -18.86 17.15
N ILE A 246 3.78 -18.91 17.20
CA ILE A 246 4.56 -20.11 16.80
C ILE A 246 4.18 -21.33 17.68
N VAL A 247 4.09 -21.16 19.00
CA VAL A 247 3.74 -22.28 19.92
C VAL A 247 2.30 -22.75 19.70
N VAL A 248 1.35 -21.84 19.57
CA VAL A 248 -0.06 -22.17 19.30
C VAL A 248 -0.16 -22.88 17.95
N ILE A 249 0.48 -22.35 16.94
CA ILE A 249 0.49 -22.95 15.61
C ILE A 249 1.20 -24.32 15.64
N SER A 250 2.31 -24.49 16.36
CA SER A 250 3.05 -25.76 16.42
C SER A 250 2.33 -26.83 17.25
N ARG A 251 1.64 -26.45 18.34
CA ARG A 251 0.94 -27.43 19.21
C ARG A 251 -0.49 -27.75 18.77
N TYR A 252 -1.20 -26.76 18.27
CA TYR A 252 -2.59 -26.93 17.85
C TYR A 252 -2.73 -26.92 16.33
N GLY A 253 -1.67 -26.60 15.62
CA GLY A 253 -1.63 -26.55 14.16
C GLY A 253 -1.82 -27.91 13.49
N GLY A 254 -1.45 -29.00 14.13
CA GLY A 254 -1.69 -30.36 13.59
C GLY A 254 -3.17 -30.74 13.45
N GLY A 255 -4.09 -29.96 14.08
CA GLY A 255 -5.53 -30.08 13.89
C GLY A 255 -6.17 -28.82 13.28
N LEU A 256 -5.49 -27.67 13.31
CA LEU A 256 -5.96 -26.39 12.80
C LEU A 256 -5.26 -26.01 11.48
N VAL A 257 -4.01 -26.40 11.31
CA VAL A 257 -3.19 -26.08 10.14
C VAL A 257 -2.26 -27.24 9.87
N ASP A 258 -2.43 -27.95 8.77
CA ASP A 258 -1.45 -28.94 8.36
C ASP A 258 -0.22 -28.23 7.75
N TRP A 259 0.86 -28.17 8.55
CA TRP A 259 2.12 -27.55 8.14
C TRP A 259 2.75 -28.20 6.91
N ARG A 260 2.44 -29.48 6.69
CA ARG A 260 2.99 -30.25 5.55
C ARG A 260 2.36 -29.80 4.24
N GLU A 261 1.12 -29.30 4.30
CA GLU A 261 0.37 -28.79 3.15
C GLU A 261 0.61 -27.28 2.92
N MET A 262 1.23 -26.59 3.88
CA MET A 262 1.51 -25.17 3.68
C MET A 262 2.69 -24.95 2.73
N ARG A 263 2.57 -23.94 1.88
CA ARG A 263 3.62 -23.52 0.93
C ARG A 263 4.99 -23.32 1.59
N TYR A 264 5.03 -22.96 2.87
CA TYR A 264 6.27 -22.76 3.62
C TYR A 264 7.12 -24.04 3.74
N SER A 265 6.49 -25.21 3.72
CA SER A 265 7.16 -26.50 3.83
C SER A 265 7.47 -27.14 2.47
N THR A 266 6.69 -26.81 1.43
CA THR A 266 6.75 -27.50 0.14
C THR A 266 7.56 -26.78 -0.92
N VAL A 267 7.68 -25.45 -0.84
CA VAL A 267 8.42 -24.63 -1.82
C VAL A 267 9.70 -24.11 -1.17
N GLY A 268 10.85 -24.57 -1.67
CA GLY A 268 12.16 -24.05 -1.28
C GLY A 268 12.31 -22.55 -1.49
N PHE A 269 13.41 -21.97 -1.02
CA PHE A 269 13.70 -20.54 -1.19
C PHE A 269 13.89 -20.14 -2.67
N GLU A 270 14.19 -21.10 -3.54
CA GLU A 270 14.39 -20.88 -4.97
C GLU A 270 13.05 -20.97 -5.70
N ASP A 271 12.47 -19.82 -6.03
CA ASP A 271 11.30 -19.73 -6.89
C ASP A 271 11.75 -19.62 -8.36
N VAL A 272 12.11 -20.76 -8.95
CA VAL A 272 12.56 -20.84 -10.36
C VAL A 272 11.53 -20.22 -11.31
N GLY A 273 10.25 -20.35 -11.01
CA GLY A 273 9.16 -19.76 -11.82
C GLY A 273 9.21 -18.22 -11.84
N ARG A 274 9.47 -17.58 -10.69
CA ARG A 274 9.59 -16.12 -10.60
C ARG A 274 10.85 -15.61 -11.30
N ALA A 275 11.98 -16.30 -11.15
CA ALA A 275 13.21 -15.94 -11.83
C ALA A 275 13.04 -16.04 -13.35
N ASN A 276 12.44 -17.13 -13.85
CA ASN A 276 12.14 -17.31 -15.28
C ASN A 276 11.20 -16.22 -15.82
N LEU A 277 10.16 -15.85 -15.07
CA LEU A 277 9.24 -14.79 -15.47
C LEU A 277 9.93 -13.43 -15.54
N SER A 278 10.80 -13.13 -14.57
CA SER A 278 11.60 -11.90 -14.56
C SER A 278 12.59 -11.87 -15.72
N MET A 279 13.21 -12.99 -16.04
CA MET A 279 14.09 -13.12 -17.22
C MET A 279 13.32 -12.93 -18.53
N LYS A 280 12.14 -13.56 -18.68
CA LYS A 280 11.27 -13.35 -19.84
C LYS A 280 10.88 -11.88 -19.99
N GLY A 281 10.50 -11.22 -18.88
CA GLY A 281 10.18 -9.80 -18.89
C GLY A 281 11.37 -8.93 -19.31
N TRP A 282 12.56 -9.26 -18.81
CA TRP A 282 13.80 -8.55 -19.19
C TRP A 282 14.14 -8.75 -20.68
N HIS A 283 14.06 -9.98 -21.22
CA HIS A 283 14.28 -10.22 -22.64
C HIS A 283 13.25 -9.49 -23.51
N TYR A 284 11.95 -9.56 -23.13
CA TYR A 284 10.92 -8.82 -23.85
C TYR A 284 11.19 -7.32 -23.89
N PHE A 285 11.65 -6.74 -22.78
CA PHE A 285 12.04 -5.33 -22.72
C PHE A 285 13.24 -5.03 -23.63
N LEU A 286 14.26 -5.88 -23.68
CA LEU A 286 15.43 -5.68 -24.55
C LEU A 286 15.04 -5.70 -26.03
N ASP A 287 14.06 -6.54 -26.39
CA ASP A 287 13.50 -6.59 -27.75
C ASP A 287 12.56 -5.39 -28.03
N ASN A 288 12.01 -4.77 -27.00
CA ASN A 288 11.05 -3.66 -27.06
C ASN A 288 11.45 -2.51 -26.12
N LEU A 289 12.52 -1.78 -26.45
CA LEU A 289 13.07 -0.71 -25.59
C LEU A 289 12.09 0.42 -25.25
N MET A 290 11.02 0.58 -26.03
CA MET A 290 9.94 1.52 -25.74
C MET A 290 8.96 1.00 -24.67
N GLY A 291 9.14 -0.23 -24.19
CA GLY A 291 8.24 -0.91 -23.27
C GLY A 291 7.11 -1.64 -24.01
N GLY A 292 6.02 -1.88 -23.33
CA GLY A 292 4.86 -2.55 -23.90
C GLY A 292 4.37 -3.72 -23.06
N ILE A 293 4.11 -3.44 -21.78
CA ILE A 293 3.55 -4.45 -20.85
C ILE A 293 2.29 -5.12 -21.41
N ASP A 294 1.49 -4.38 -22.17
CA ASP A 294 0.27 -4.89 -22.76
C ASP A 294 0.56 -5.97 -23.81
N GLY A 295 1.62 -5.79 -24.61
CA GLY A 295 2.10 -6.82 -25.54
C GLY A 295 2.70 -8.04 -24.83
N PHE A 296 3.37 -7.81 -23.70
CA PHE A 296 3.89 -8.89 -22.86
C PHE A 296 2.76 -9.76 -22.29
N HIS A 297 1.67 -9.13 -21.84
CA HIS A 297 0.46 -9.82 -21.38
C HIS A 297 -0.27 -10.54 -22.53
N ALA A 298 -0.39 -9.91 -23.69
CA ALA A 298 -1.01 -10.52 -24.86
C ALA A 298 -0.27 -11.79 -25.35
N ALA A 299 1.04 -11.89 -25.04
CA ALA A 299 1.81 -13.11 -25.26
C ALA A 299 1.60 -14.18 -24.16
N GLY A 300 0.58 -14.03 -23.30
CA GLY A 300 0.24 -14.98 -22.23
C GLY A 300 1.14 -14.91 -21.00
N ASN A 301 1.96 -13.87 -20.87
CA ASN A 301 2.83 -13.72 -19.69
C ASN A 301 2.11 -12.91 -18.59
N ARG A 302 2.47 -13.19 -17.34
CA ARG A 302 2.04 -12.42 -16.16
C ARG A 302 3.10 -11.39 -15.79
N ASP A 303 2.72 -10.40 -14.97
CA ASP A 303 3.66 -9.42 -14.45
C ASP A 303 4.82 -10.10 -13.71
N PRO A 304 6.08 -9.74 -14.00
CA PRO A 304 7.23 -10.13 -13.19
C PRO A 304 7.05 -9.72 -11.73
N HIS A 305 7.49 -10.58 -10.83
CA HIS A 305 7.40 -10.34 -9.38
C HIS A 305 8.53 -9.44 -8.87
N THR A 306 8.87 -8.39 -9.62
CA THR A 306 9.88 -7.41 -9.23
C THR A 306 9.62 -6.07 -9.90
N VAL A 307 9.65 -5.01 -9.09
CA VAL A 307 9.47 -3.64 -9.59
C VAL A 307 10.56 -3.25 -10.61
N PHE A 308 11.76 -3.80 -10.47
CA PHE A 308 12.89 -3.44 -11.34
C PHE A 308 12.68 -3.82 -12.80
N VAL A 309 12.03 -4.95 -13.07
CA VAL A 309 11.67 -5.34 -14.45
C VAL A 309 10.39 -4.63 -14.89
N ASN A 310 9.41 -4.53 -13.99
CA ASN A 310 8.12 -3.93 -14.29
C ASN A 310 8.23 -2.48 -14.74
N VAL A 311 9.09 -1.67 -14.11
CA VAL A 311 9.23 -0.25 -14.50
C VAL A 311 9.63 -0.09 -15.97
N PHE A 312 10.47 -0.99 -16.49
CA PHE A 312 10.88 -0.98 -17.88
C PHE A 312 9.83 -1.57 -18.82
N LEU A 313 9.12 -2.61 -18.40
CA LEU A 313 8.00 -3.15 -19.18
C LEU A 313 6.88 -2.12 -19.33
N TYR A 314 6.53 -1.41 -18.24
CA TYR A 314 5.47 -0.41 -18.26
C TYR A 314 5.88 0.88 -18.97
N GLY A 315 7.08 1.38 -18.73
CA GLY A 315 7.52 2.71 -19.14
C GLY A 315 8.55 2.77 -20.27
N GLY A 316 9.02 1.61 -20.75
CA GLY A 316 10.18 1.56 -21.63
C GLY A 316 11.45 2.04 -20.94
N MET A 317 12.51 2.28 -21.71
CA MET A 317 13.79 2.72 -21.16
C MET A 317 13.68 4.05 -20.41
N PHE A 318 13.11 5.07 -21.03
CA PHE A 318 13.00 6.41 -20.43
C PHE A 318 11.98 6.49 -19.30
N GLY A 319 10.77 5.97 -19.50
CA GLY A 319 9.76 5.93 -18.45
C GLY A 319 10.18 5.05 -17.27
N GLY A 320 10.87 3.95 -17.53
CA GLY A 320 11.43 3.09 -16.49
C GLY A 320 12.48 3.80 -15.63
N LEU A 321 13.38 4.55 -16.22
CA LEU A 321 14.35 5.38 -15.48
C LEU A 321 13.64 6.46 -14.64
N VAL A 322 12.61 7.11 -15.18
CA VAL A 322 11.79 8.07 -14.43
C VAL A 322 11.09 7.39 -13.24
N ALA A 323 10.49 6.23 -13.46
CA ALA A 323 9.82 5.48 -12.38
C ALA A 323 10.80 5.03 -11.28
N LEU A 324 11.99 4.53 -11.66
CA LEU A 324 13.06 4.22 -10.71
C LEU A 324 13.50 5.48 -9.93
N GLY A 325 13.66 6.59 -10.60
CA GLY A 325 14.00 7.88 -9.97
C GLY A 325 12.95 8.29 -8.93
N ILE A 326 11.65 8.10 -9.22
CA ILE A 326 10.57 8.33 -8.26
C ILE A 326 10.70 7.37 -7.08
N ILE A 327 10.82 6.07 -7.31
CA ILE A 327 10.90 5.05 -6.26
C ILE A 327 12.10 5.30 -5.34
N PHE A 328 13.29 5.53 -5.88
CA PHE A 328 14.48 5.79 -5.07
C PHE A 328 14.40 7.14 -4.33
N SER A 329 13.81 8.17 -4.94
CA SER A 329 13.56 9.44 -4.26
C SER A 329 12.63 9.26 -3.06
N GLN A 330 11.59 8.43 -3.19
CA GLN A 330 10.68 8.14 -2.10
C GLN A 330 11.32 7.26 -1.01
N LEU A 331 12.07 6.24 -1.41
CA LEU A 331 12.83 5.41 -0.48
C LEU A 331 13.81 6.26 0.34
N ARG A 332 14.56 7.16 -0.32
CA ARG A 332 15.45 8.10 0.38
C ARG A 332 14.69 8.97 1.39
N LYS A 333 13.54 9.53 1.01
CA LYS A 333 12.69 10.33 1.90
C LYS A 333 12.23 9.53 3.11
N VAL A 334 11.72 8.31 2.89
CA VAL A 334 11.27 7.41 3.95
C VAL A 334 12.40 7.10 4.93
N LEU A 335 13.57 6.74 4.41
CA LEU A 335 14.76 6.45 5.24
C LEU A 335 15.24 7.69 6.00
N GLN A 336 15.16 8.88 5.40
CA GLN A 336 15.50 10.13 6.07
C GLN A 336 14.55 10.40 7.26
N ILE A 337 13.23 10.28 7.06
CA ILE A 337 12.23 10.45 8.14
C ILE A 337 12.50 9.43 9.26
N LEU A 338 12.76 8.17 8.93
CA LEU A 338 13.10 7.15 9.92
C LEU A 338 14.37 7.53 10.71
N TYR A 339 15.42 7.93 10.02
CA TYR A 339 16.67 8.32 10.64
C TYR A 339 16.51 9.53 11.58
N GLU A 340 15.78 10.56 11.13
CA GLU A 340 15.48 11.75 11.95
C GLU A 340 14.64 11.39 13.17
N SER A 341 13.65 10.51 13.00
CA SER A 341 12.82 10.01 14.11
C SER A 341 13.62 9.22 15.14
N PHE A 342 14.59 8.41 14.70
CA PHE A 342 15.50 7.71 15.61
C PHE A 342 16.40 8.67 16.41
N ARG A 343 16.95 9.69 15.75
CA ARG A 343 17.90 10.61 16.37
C ARG A 343 17.25 11.66 17.25
N LYS A 344 16.19 12.30 16.72
CA LYS A 344 15.64 13.53 17.32
C LYS A 344 14.26 13.33 17.93
N LYS A 345 13.54 12.25 17.59
CA LYS A 345 12.14 11.99 17.99
C LYS A 345 11.17 13.16 17.67
N ASN A 346 11.45 13.93 16.62
CA ASN A 346 10.78 15.20 16.33
C ASN A 346 9.53 15.05 15.45
N HIS A 347 9.35 13.88 14.81
CA HIS A 347 8.20 13.68 13.93
C HIS A 347 6.95 13.22 14.68
N SER A 348 5.78 13.59 14.16
CA SER A 348 4.50 13.17 14.72
C SER A 348 4.31 11.64 14.59
N LEU A 349 3.58 11.07 15.55
CA LEU A 349 3.24 9.64 15.52
C LEU A 349 2.47 9.27 14.27
N MET A 350 1.70 10.22 13.72
CA MET A 350 0.92 10.02 12.50
C MET A 350 1.85 9.92 11.29
N LEU A 351 2.81 10.83 11.13
CA LEU A 351 3.80 10.76 10.07
C LEU A 351 4.60 9.46 10.14
N ASN A 352 5.06 9.10 11.33
CA ASN A 352 5.84 7.88 11.52
C ASN A 352 5.09 6.61 11.14
N VAL A 353 3.80 6.45 11.49
CA VAL A 353 3.05 5.25 11.12
C VAL A 353 2.81 5.16 9.62
N TYR A 354 2.45 6.27 8.97
CA TYR A 354 2.30 6.31 7.52
C TYR A 354 3.63 6.02 6.82
N ASN A 355 4.72 6.59 7.32
CA ASN A 355 6.05 6.40 6.76
C ASN A 355 6.54 4.96 6.86
N VAL A 356 6.36 4.32 8.02
CA VAL A 356 6.74 2.90 8.20
C VAL A 356 5.85 1.98 7.38
N ALA A 357 4.53 2.22 7.32
CA ALA A 357 3.64 1.45 6.46
C ALA A 357 4.02 1.60 4.99
N PHE A 358 4.36 2.81 4.55
CA PHE A 358 4.83 3.05 3.18
C PHE A 358 6.17 2.38 2.89
N PHE A 359 7.09 2.35 3.86
CA PHE A 359 8.32 1.59 3.76
C PHE A 359 8.08 0.10 3.51
N CYS A 360 7.12 -0.51 4.23
CA CYS A 360 6.71 -1.90 3.98
C CYS A 360 6.21 -2.11 2.55
N TYR A 361 5.45 -1.16 2.02
CA TYR A 361 4.99 -1.20 0.63
C TYR A 361 6.13 -1.11 -0.38
N ILE A 362 7.09 -0.21 -0.18
CA ILE A 362 8.28 -0.12 -1.04
C ILE A 362 9.08 -1.44 -1.00
N LEU A 363 9.31 -1.99 0.19
CA LEU A 363 10.02 -3.27 0.32
C LEU A 363 9.30 -4.41 -0.40
N ASN A 364 7.98 -4.51 -0.21
CA ASN A 364 7.19 -5.52 -0.89
C ASN A 364 7.26 -5.37 -2.41
N SER A 365 7.28 -4.15 -2.95
CA SER A 365 7.35 -3.91 -4.39
C SER A 365 8.63 -4.45 -5.05
N PHE A 366 9.69 -4.67 -4.27
CA PHE A 366 10.91 -5.30 -4.78
C PHE A 366 10.75 -6.78 -5.08
N PHE A 367 9.76 -7.43 -4.44
CA PHE A 367 9.49 -8.86 -4.54
C PHE A 367 8.13 -9.18 -5.18
N HIS A 368 7.37 -8.14 -5.58
CA HIS A 368 6.03 -8.26 -6.15
C HIS A 368 5.75 -7.23 -7.23
N ASN A 369 4.62 -7.44 -7.93
CA ASN A 369 4.14 -6.59 -9.01
C ASN A 369 3.28 -5.41 -8.54
N ALA A 370 2.69 -5.43 -7.33
CA ALA A 370 1.95 -4.28 -6.81
C ALA A 370 2.92 -3.15 -6.46
N SER A 371 2.81 -2.02 -7.13
CA SER A 371 3.75 -0.92 -7.00
C SER A 371 3.19 0.40 -7.55
N LEU A 372 4.00 1.42 -7.54
CA LEU A 372 3.70 2.70 -8.18
C LEU A 372 3.32 2.53 -9.65
N VAL A 373 4.07 1.70 -10.40
CA VAL A 373 3.89 1.55 -11.86
C VAL A 373 2.65 0.73 -12.21
N SER A 374 2.16 -0.11 -11.32
CA SER A 374 0.89 -0.81 -11.49
C SER A 374 -0.33 0.01 -11.05
N GLY A 375 -0.13 1.20 -10.50
CA GLY A 375 -1.22 2.06 -10.00
C GLY A 375 -1.89 1.53 -8.74
N ASP A 376 -1.12 0.87 -7.86
CA ASP A 376 -1.64 0.32 -6.61
C ASP A 376 -2.19 1.41 -5.68
N VAL A 377 -3.46 1.29 -5.31
CA VAL A 377 -4.21 2.28 -4.54
C VAL A 377 -3.57 2.59 -3.19
N MET A 378 -3.12 1.55 -2.47
CA MET A 378 -2.50 1.73 -1.15
C MET A 378 -1.15 2.45 -1.24
N THR A 379 -0.36 2.17 -2.26
CA THR A 379 0.89 2.88 -2.54
C THR A 379 0.64 4.39 -2.66
N PHE A 380 -0.36 4.79 -3.45
CA PHE A 380 -0.71 6.20 -3.65
C PHE A 380 -1.32 6.85 -2.42
N LEU A 381 -2.14 6.13 -1.66
CA LEU A 381 -2.70 6.59 -0.39
C LEU A 381 -1.61 6.88 0.65
N LEU A 382 -0.73 5.90 0.89
CA LEU A 382 0.34 6.04 1.89
C LEU A 382 1.32 7.12 1.47
N PHE A 383 1.65 7.19 0.19
CA PHE A 383 2.52 8.21 -0.36
C PHE A 383 1.93 9.62 -0.22
N GLY A 384 0.64 9.80 -0.55
CA GLY A 384 -0.08 11.05 -0.34
C GLY A 384 -0.09 11.46 1.14
N GLY A 385 -0.31 10.49 2.03
CA GLY A 385 -0.31 10.68 3.47
C GLY A 385 1.05 11.14 4.00
N VAL A 386 2.14 10.46 3.63
CA VAL A 386 3.52 10.84 4.04
C VAL A 386 3.87 12.22 3.55
N ASN A 387 3.59 12.53 2.26
CA ASN A 387 3.94 13.84 1.70
C ASN A 387 3.22 14.98 2.39
N VAL A 388 1.90 14.86 2.59
CA VAL A 388 1.13 15.95 3.20
C VAL A 388 1.45 16.14 4.68
N LEU A 389 1.66 15.06 5.43
CA LEU A 389 2.02 15.15 6.84
C LEU A 389 3.41 15.81 7.02
N LEU A 390 4.36 15.47 6.16
CA LEU A 390 5.68 16.12 6.16
C LEU A 390 5.59 17.61 5.76
N GLU A 391 4.74 17.96 4.79
CA GLU A 391 4.47 19.36 4.42
C GLU A 391 3.89 20.15 5.59
N MET A 392 2.95 19.56 6.34
CA MET A 392 2.33 20.20 7.50
C MET A 392 3.34 20.42 8.63
N GLU A 393 4.16 19.43 8.98
CA GLU A 393 5.18 19.57 10.00
C GLU A 393 6.23 20.64 9.67
N LYS A 394 6.62 20.73 8.40
CA LYS A 394 7.53 21.80 7.96
C LYS A 394 6.90 23.18 8.07
N ALA A 395 5.62 23.32 7.71
CA ALA A 395 4.91 24.59 7.84
C ALA A 395 4.77 25.03 9.28
N GLU A 396 4.46 24.10 10.20
CA GLU A 396 4.40 24.36 11.65
C GLU A 396 5.76 24.79 12.20
N SER A 397 6.84 24.15 11.79
CA SER A 397 8.19 24.49 12.22
C SER A 397 8.62 25.88 11.73
N CYS A 398 8.29 26.27 10.50
CA CYS A 398 8.59 27.60 9.97
C CYS A 398 7.82 28.70 10.73
N SER A 399 6.52 28.48 11.00
CA SER A 399 5.70 29.46 11.73
C SER A 399 6.17 29.66 13.17
N GLN A 400 6.75 28.62 13.80
CA GLN A 400 7.28 28.72 15.15
C GLN A 400 8.57 29.52 15.21
N ILE A 401 9.45 29.37 14.21
CA ILE A 401 10.68 30.17 14.08
C ILE A 401 10.35 31.66 13.88
N GLU A 402 9.37 31.99 13.02
CA GLU A 402 8.94 33.38 12.81
C GLU A 402 8.39 34.04 14.09
N ILE A 403 7.67 33.28 14.93
CA ILE A 403 7.16 33.76 16.22
C ILE A 403 8.30 34.01 17.19
N ASP A 404 9.26 33.10 17.28
CA ASP A 404 10.41 33.22 18.17
C ASP A 404 11.32 34.39 17.77
N ASP A 405 11.54 34.58 16.46
CA ASP A 405 12.31 35.73 15.94
C ASP A 405 11.61 37.06 16.21
N ASN A 406 10.28 37.14 16.06
CA ASN A 406 9.50 38.34 16.37
C ASN A 406 9.51 38.65 17.89
N LEU A 407 9.45 37.61 18.72
CA LEU A 407 9.57 37.77 20.18
C LEU A 407 10.96 38.25 20.60
N SER A 408 12.02 37.71 20.01
CA SER A 408 13.39 38.12 20.30
C SER A 408 13.68 39.56 19.85
N ASN A 409 13.14 39.97 18.71
CA ASN A 409 13.26 41.36 18.21
C ASN A 409 12.46 42.35 19.06
N ASN A 410 11.29 41.98 19.56
CA ASN A 410 10.53 42.81 20.51
C ASN A 410 11.22 42.93 21.86
N ILE A 411 11.82 41.88 22.40
CA ILE A 411 12.56 41.91 23.65
C ILE A 411 13.80 42.82 23.54
N ASN A 412 14.52 42.74 22.41
CA ASN A 412 15.66 43.60 22.14
C ASN A 412 15.28 45.07 21.88
N SER A 413 14.07 45.36 21.46
CA SER A 413 13.57 46.73 21.28
C SER A 413 13.08 47.38 22.58
N ILE A 414 12.83 46.59 23.63
CA ILE A 414 12.38 47.07 24.94
C ILE A 414 13.57 47.37 25.91
N ASN A 415 14.77 46.91 25.56
CA ASN A 415 16.00 47.18 26.36
C ASN A 415 17.02 48.08 25.65
N PRO A 416 16.70 49.33 25.31
CA PRO A 416 17.73 50.33 25.02
C PRO A 416 17.76 51.38 26.14
N ILE A 417 18.05 51.08 27.37
CA ILE A 417 18.48 52.14 28.35
C ILE A 417 18.95 51.41 29.60
N VAL A 418 20.21 51.07 29.69
CA VAL A 418 21.04 51.20 30.87
C VAL A 418 22.50 51.29 30.36
N GLU A 419 22.93 52.48 30.03
CA GLU A 419 24.30 52.96 30.20
C GLU A 419 24.26 54.31 30.93
#